data_0dfa9e6d329630d67da8e104796bf36d
#
_entry.id   0dfa9e6d329630d67da8e104796bf36d
#
_cell.length_a   1.000
_cell.length_b   1.000
_cell.length_c   1.000
_cell.angle_alpha   90.00
_cell.angle_beta   90.00
_cell.angle_gamma   90.00
#
_symmetry.space_group_name_H-M   'P 1'
#
loop_
_entity.id
_entity.type
_entity.pdbx_description
1 polymer ?
#
loop_
_entity_poly.entity_id
_entity_poly.type
_entity_poly.pdbx_seq_one_letter_code
_entity_poly.pdbx_strand_id
1 'polypeptide(L)'
;MAERAGLFTAEAILALPAEGKGSNPMIADPLRLHDCSLVSDGAAALVLTSTDNALKTRDKVVEIAGIGHAVERMPENVRENMHELMAGKHAVHKAFEEAHVTIRDVDFAEVHDCFTINQLLSTEALGLSDDGRAGHDYLDGRFTRDDRCPINLSGGLKAKGHPVGATGASMHALAYKQLMGEPIGVAARDPKVGVVFNVGGSAVSNFVTVLRRIR
;
A
#
# COMPACT_ATOMS: atom_id res chain seq x y z
N MET A 1 -12.13 -3.81 -10.13
CA MET A 1 -13.44 -3.88 -9.42
C MET A 1 -14.32 -2.67 -9.70
N ALA A 2 -13.79 -1.47 -9.75
CA ALA A 2 -14.55 -0.27 -10.13
C ALA A 2 -15.22 -0.41 -11.50
N GLU A 3 -14.55 -0.96 -12.49
CA GLU A 3 -15.10 -1.22 -13.82
C GLU A 3 -16.27 -2.23 -13.82
N ARG A 4 -16.28 -3.21 -12.91
CA ARG A 4 -17.40 -4.18 -12.80
C ARG A 4 -18.65 -3.60 -12.15
N ALA A 5 -18.53 -2.56 -11.36
CA ALA A 5 -19.65 -1.94 -10.65
C ALA A 5 -20.29 -0.78 -11.45
N GLY A 6 -19.78 -0.47 -12.64
CA GLY A 6 -20.20 0.73 -13.37
C GLY A 6 -19.86 2.02 -12.62
N LEU A 7 -18.92 1.92 -11.69
CA LEU A 7 -18.58 2.98 -10.78
C LEU A 7 -17.27 3.63 -11.21
N PHE A 8 -17.39 4.74 -11.79
CA PHE A 8 -16.82 5.99 -11.37
C PHE A 8 -15.50 6.29 -12.03
N THR A 9 -15.63 7.04 -13.06
CA THR A 9 -14.55 7.97 -13.44
C THR A 9 -14.34 8.97 -12.28
N ALA A 10 -13.21 9.63 -12.22
CA ALA A 10 -12.95 10.68 -11.24
C ALA A 10 -14.04 11.77 -11.27
N GLU A 11 -14.51 12.14 -12.48
CA GLU A 11 -15.59 13.10 -12.68
C GLU A 11 -16.89 12.63 -12.03
N ALA A 12 -17.23 11.34 -12.16
CA ALA A 12 -18.46 10.79 -11.58
C ALA A 12 -18.40 10.82 -10.04
N ILE A 13 -17.24 10.53 -9.44
CA ILE A 13 -17.04 10.62 -7.97
C ILE A 13 -17.14 12.07 -7.51
N LEU A 14 -16.52 13.00 -8.23
CA LEU A 14 -16.56 14.43 -7.91
C LEU A 14 -17.95 15.03 -8.07
N ALA A 15 -18.76 14.49 -8.99
CA ALA A 15 -20.14 14.91 -9.22
C ALA A 15 -21.16 14.36 -8.21
N LEU A 16 -20.76 13.46 -7.30
CA LEU A 16 -21.65 12.93 -6.27
C LEU A 16 -22.15 14.06 -5.34
N PRO A 17 -23.42 14.02 -4.92
CA PRO A 17 -23.99 15.04 -4.05
C PRO A 17 -23.28 15.08 -2.69
N ALA A 18 -23.32 16.23 -2.05
CA ALA A 18 -22.76 16.40 -0.71
C ALA A 18 -23.62 15.71 0.39
N GLU A 19 -24.91 15.48 0.11
CA GLU A 19 -25.85 14.94 1.09
C GLU A 19 -26.75 13.86 0.48
N GLY A 20 -27.28 13.00 1.34
CA GLY A 20 -28.21 11.95 0.95
C GLY A 20 -27.56 10.59 0.68
N LYS A 21 -28.38 9.64 0.21
CA LYS A 21 -27.90 8.28 -0.08
C LYS A 21 -26.93 8.27 -1.26
N GLY A 22 -25.73 7.72 -1.05
CA GLY A 22 -24.68 7.68 -2.07
C GLY A 22 -23.90 9.00 -2.21
N SER A 23 -24.00 9.89 -1.21
CA SER A 23 -23.28 11.17 -1.19
C SER A 23 -21.77 11.01 -0.98
N ASN A 24 -21.04 12.06 -1.35
CA ASN A 24 -19.61 12.22 -1.09
C ASN A 24 -19.35 13.53 -0.33
N PRO A 25 -19.81 13.64 0.95
CA PRO A 25 -19.63 14.85 1.75
C PRO A 25 -18.18 15.18 2.00
N MET A 26 -17.90 16.46 2.21
CA MET A 26 -16.61 16.94 2.73
C MET A 26 -16.44 16.45 4.17
N ILE A 27 -15.32 15.80 4.45
CA ILE A 27 -14.95 15.34 5.81
C ILE A 27 -13.98 16.33 6.45
N ALA A 28 -12.93 16.69 5.73
CA ALA A 28 -11.97 17.72 6.11
C ALA A 28 -11.36 18.28 4.82
N ASP A 29 -11.56 19.58 4.56
CA ASP A 29 -11.13 20.20 3.30
C ASP A 29 -9.66 19.93 2.98
N PRO A 30 -9.33 19.40 1.79
CA PRO A 30 -10.17 19.05 0.63
C PRO A 30 -10.70 17.61 0.62
N LEU A 31 -10.50 16.81 1.67
CA LEU A 31 -10.83 15.38 1.71
C LEU A 31 -12.34 15.15 1.87
N ARG A 32 -12.87 14.27 1.04
CA ARG A 32 -14.26 13.84 1.06
C ARG A 32 -14.41 12.39 1.56
N LEU A 33 -15.62 11.92 1.74
CA LEU A 33 -15.89 10.56 2.21
C LEU A 33 -15.23 9.48 1.34
N HIS A 34 -15.19 9.67 0.03
CA HIS A 34 -14.55 8.72 -0.88
C HIS A 34 -13.01 8.74 -0.82
N ASP A 35 -12.41 9.75 -0.19
CA ASP A 35 -10.98 9.77 0.11
C ASP A 35 -10.61 8.96 1.35
N CYS A 36 -11.61 8.49 2.10
CA CYS A 36 -11.43 7.72 3.32
C CYS A 36 -11.77 6.25 3.11
N SER A 37 -11.01 5.33 3.70
CA SER A 37 -11.41 3.94 3.82
C SER A 37 -12.58 3.80 4.79
N LEU A 38 -13.40 2.76 4.59
CA LEU A 38 -14.49 2.44 5.50
C LEU A 38 -13.99 1.55 6.63
N VAL A 39 -14.54 1.77 7.83
CA VAL A 39 -14.37 0.83 8.94
C VAL A 39 -15.05 -0.48 8.57
N SER A 40 -14.33 -1.58 8.72
CA SER A 40 -14.82 -2.91 8.37
C SER A 40 -14.27 -3.95 9.33
N ASP A 41 -14.96 -5.08 9.41
CA ASP A 41 -14.49 -6.26 10.13
C ASP A 41 -13.75 -7.18 9.17
N GLY A 42 -12.78 -7.92 9.70
CA GLY A 42 -12.03 -8.88 8.90
C GLY A 42 -10.89 -9.52 9.68
N ALA A 43 -10.37 -10.59 9.11
CA ALA A 43 -9.24 -11.32 9.66
C ALA A 43 -8.28 -11.72 8.54
N ALA A 44 -7.00 -11.83 8.87
CA ALA A 44 -5.98 -12.38 7.99
C ALA A 44 -4.98 -13.19 8.82
N ALA A 45 -4.47 -14.26 8.24
CA ALA A 45 -3.47 -15.11 8.85
C ALA A 45 -2.34 -15.43 7.87
N LEU A 46 -1.13 -15.48 8.39
CA LEU A 46 0.08 -15.88 7.70
C LEU A 46 0.74 -17.01 8.47
N VAL A 47 1.21 -18.01 7.77
CA VAL A 47 2.04 -19.08 8.36
C VAL A 47 3.49 -18.81 7.93
N LEU A 48 4.35 -18.61 8.91
CA LEU A 48 5.77 -18.36 8.71
C LEU A 48 6.59 -19.58 9.11
N THR A 49 7.65 -19.82 8.36
CA THR A 49 8.62 -20.87 8.65
C THR A 49 10.02 -20.42 8.21
N SER A 50 11.07 -21.17 8.54
CA SER A 50 12.39 -20.87 8.02
C SER A 50 12.44 -21.10 6.49
N THR A 51 13.26 -20.32 5.81
CA THR A 51 13.50 -20.45 4.35
C THR A 51 13.94 -21.88 3.98
N ASP A 52 14.82 -22.48 4.78
CA ASP A 52 15.28 -23.85 4.55
C ASP A 52 14.12 -24.86 4.61
N ASN A 53 13.21 -24.70 5.56
CA ASN A 53 12.05 -25.59 5.68
C ASN A 53 11.05 -25.35 4.54
N ALA A 54 10.82 -24.10 4.16
CA ALA A 54 9.97 -23.76 3.02
C ALA A 54 10.51 -24.39 1.73
N LEU A 55 11.81 -24.28 1.45
CA LEU A 55 12.45 -24.84 0.26
C LEU A 55 12.40 -26.37 0.19
N LYS A 56 12.32 -27.06 1.32
CA LYS A 56 12.17 -28.53 1.39
C LYS A 56 10.74 -28.99 1.17
N THR A 57 9.76 -28.13 1.45
CA THR A 57 8.35 -28.54 1.53
C THR A 57 7.44 -27.89 0.49
N ARG A 58 7.94 -26.91 -0.27
CA ARG A 58 7.14 -26.12 -1.24
C ARG A 58 7.87 -25.93 -2.56
N ASP A 59 7.12 -25.96 -3.64
CA ASP A 59 7.64 -25.70 -4.99
C ASP A 59 7.82 -24.20 -5.26
N LYS A 60 6.97 -23.38 -4.67
CA LYS A 60 7.07 -21.91 -4.72
C LYS A 60 7.31 -21.38 -3.33
N VAL A 61 8.26 -20.48 -3.18
CA VAL A 61 8.67 -19.91 -1.90
C VAL A 61 8.81 -18.40 -2.03
N VAL A 62 8.17 -17.70 -1.12
CA VAL A 62 8.33 -16.25 -0.92
C VAL A 62 8.99 -16.03 0.44
N GLU A 63 10.10 -15.33 0.44
CA GLU A 63 10.80 -14.93 1.66
C GLU A 63 10.46 -13.49 2.07
N ILE A 64 10.55 -13.22 3.35
CA ILE A 64 10.67 -11.87 3.89
C ILE A 64 12.15 -11.51 3.76
N ALA A 65 12.47 -10.74 2.72
CA ALA A 65 13.85 -10.41 2.36
C ALA A 65 14.42 -9.25 3.16
N GLY A 66 13.56 -8.36 3.65
CA GLY A 66 13.96 -7.24 4.50
C GLY A 66 12.79 -6.61 5.22
N ILE A 67 13.07 -6.07 6.41
CA ILE A 67 12.08 -5.42 7.27
C ILE A 67 12.63 -4.08 7.74
N GLY A 68 11.82 -3.05 7.63
CA GLY A 68 12.09 -1.73 8.19
C GLY A 68 10.97 -1.27 9.10
N HIS A 69 11.34 -0.75 10.24
CA HIS A 69 10.42 -0.09 11.16
C HIS A 69 11.03 1.21 11.66
N ALA A 70 10.21 2.25 11.68
CA ALA A 70 10.55 3.52 12.30
C ALA A 70 9.31 4.19 12.89
N VAL A 71 9.52 4.98 13.91
CA VAL A 71 8.46 5.65 14.67
C VAL A 71 8.64 7.15 14.58
N GLU A 72 7.55 7.86 14.29
CA GLU A 72 7.46 9.31 14.29
C GLU A 72 6.90 9.82 15.62
N ARG A 73 7.09 11.09 15.90
CA ARG A 73 6.48 11.74 17.07
C ARG A 73 4.96 11.71 16.97
N MET A 74 4.30 11.31 18.06
CA MET A 74 2.84 11.21 18.08
C MET A 74 2.15 12.55 17.86
N PRO A 75 2.50 13.64 18.57
CA PRO A 75 1.90 14.94 18.29
C PRO A 75 2.40 15.47 16.93
N GLU A 76 1.46 15.69 16.01
CA GLU A 76 1.78 16.12 14.65
C GLU A 76 2.44 17.50 14.62
N ASN A 77 2.01 18.40 15.49
CA ASN A 77 2.53 19.78 15.59
C ASN A 77 4.01 19.89 16.04
N VAL A 78 4.63 18.79 16.45
CA VAL A 78 6.06 18.75 16.80
C VAL A 78 6.90 17.98 15.78
N ARG A 79 6.32 17.53 14.69
CA ARG A 79 7.05 16.91 13.58
C ARG A 79 7.78 17.98 12.78
N GLU A 80 8.97 17.62 12.32
CA GLU A 80 9.79 18.55 11.52
C GLU A 80 9.15 18.84 10.17
N ASN A 81 8.47 17.86 9.59
CA ASN A 81 7.80 17.97 8.31
C ASN A 81 6.42 17.28 8.37
N MET A 82 5.39 18.04 8.03
CA MET A 82 4.02 17.55 7.96
C MET A 82 3.65 17.02 6.56
N HIS A 83 4.48 17.30 5.57
CA HIS A 83 4.22 16.98 4.16
C HIS A 83 4.94 15.72 3.69
N GLU A 84 5.68 15.05 4.57
CA GLU A 84 6.46 13.86 4.26
C GLU A 84 6.30 12.81 5.37
N LEU A 85 6.41 11.52 4.99
CA LEU A 85 6.52 10.43 5.94
C LEU A 85 7.99 10.17 6.28
N MET A 86 8.62 11.03 7.10
CA MET A 86 10.05 10.91 7.43
C MET A 86 10.39 9.57 8.06
N ALA A 87 9.62 9.12 9.05
CA ALA A 87 9.79 7.78 9.60
C ALA A 87 9.51 6.67 8.56
N GLY A 88 8.60 6.92 7.61
CA GLY A 88 8.34 6.05 6.47
C GLY A 88 9.58 5.89 5.59
N LYS A 89 10.23 7.00 5.19
CA LYS A 89 11.48 6.98 4.43
C LYS A 89 12.59 6.20 5.15
N HIS A 90 12.72 6.37 6.47
CA HIS A 90 13.66 5.61 7.27
C HIS A 90 13.34 4.11 7.31
N ALA A 91 12.06 3.74 7.41
CA ALA A 91 11.64 2.34 7.37
C ALA A 91 11.91 1.71 5.98
N VAL A 92 11.65 2.45 4.90
CA VAL A 92 11.98 2.04 3.52
C VAL A 92 13.47 1.79 3.38
N HIS A 93 14.30 2.74 3.80
CA HIS A 93 15.76 2.60 3.72
C HIS A 93 16.25 1.32 4.43
N LYS A 94 15.80 1.07 5.66
CA LYS A 94 16.17 -0.12 6.42
C LYS A 94 15.76 -1.42 5.73
N ALA A 95 14.51 -1.49 5.26
CA ALA A 95 14.01 -2.68 4.60
C ALA A 95 14.74 -2.97 3.29
N PHE A 96 15.06 -1.92 2.51
CA PHE A 96 15.77 -2.05 1.24
C PHE A 96 17.24 -2.42 1.43
N GLU A 97 17.90 -1.84 2.45
CA GLU A 97 19.27 -2.19 2.82
C GLU A 97 19.37 -3.66 3.22
N GLU A 98 18.48 -4.14 4.10
CA GLU A 98 18.45 -5.55 4.52
C GLU A 98 18.15 -6.50 3.36
N ALA A 99 17.23 -6.13 2.49
CA ALA A 99 16.86 -6.92 1.31
C ALA A 99 17.89 -6.85 0.17
N HIS A 100 18.87 -5.95 0.24
CA HIS A 100 19.82 -5.63 -0.83
C HIS A 100 19.11 -5.27 -2.16
N VAL A 101 18.10 -4.40 -2.09
CA VAL A 101 17.32 -3.92 -3.24
C VAL A 101 17.25 -2.40 -3.27
N THR A 102 16.90 -1.89 -4.43
CA THR A 102 16.50 -0.50 -4.66
C THR A 102 15.05 -0.44 -5.13
N ILE A 103 14.46 0.74 -5.18
CA ILE A 103 13.11 0.90 -5.72
C ILE A 103 12.97 0.43 -7.18
N ARG A 104 14.08 0.35 -7.92
CA ARG A 104 14.10 -0.11 -9.31
C ARG A 104 13.90 -1.62 -9.43
N ASP A 105 14.16 -2.37 -8.37
CA ASP A 105 14.03 -3.82 -8.29
C ASP A 105 12.63 -4.25 -7.85
N VAL A 106 11.79 -3.30 -7.40
CA VAL A 106 10.43 -3.56 -6.91
C VAL A 106 9.45 -3.62 -8.07
N ASP A 107 8.72 -4.73 -8.17
CA ASP A 107 7.75 -4.99 -9.25
C ASP A 107 6.34 -4.48 -8.92
N PHE A 108 5.99 -4.37 -7.65
CA PHE A 108 4.71 -3.79 -7.19
C PHE A 108 4.79 -3.39 -5.71
N ALA A 109 3.88 -2.53 -5.29
CA ALA A 109 3.74 -2.15 -3.88
C ALA A 109 2.28 -2.22 -3.41
N GLU A 110 2.08 -2.72 -2.19
CA GLU A 110 0.85 -2.56 -1.42
C GLU A 110 1.12 -1.52 -0.34
N VAL A 111 0.49 -0.36 -0.44
CA VAL A 111 0.65 0.74 0.52
C VAL A 111 -0.63 0.98 1.31
N HIS A 112 -0.50 1.55 2.49
CA HIS A 112 -1.60 1.82 3.40
C HIS A 112 -2.37 3.07 2.95
N ASP A 113 -3.45 2.87 2.22
CA ASP A 113 -4.30 3.90 1.64
C ASP A 113 -5.59 4.14 2.46
N CYS A 114 -5.46 4.20 3.80
CA CYS A 114 -6.61 4.53 4.66
C CYS A 114 -7.24 5.88 4.30
N PHE A 115 -6.43 6.79 3.79
CA PHE A 115 -6.83 8.03 3.13
C PHE A 115 -6.04 8.18 1.82
N THR A 116 -6.62 8.81 0.81
CA THR A 116 -5.94 9.04 -0.47
C THR A 116 -4.62 9.80 -0.29
N ILE A 117 -4.58 10.77 0.61
CA ILE A 117 -3.34 11.50 0.93
C ILE A 117 -2.24 10.58 1.45
N ASN A 118 -2.57 9.57 2.25
CA ASN A 118 -1.57 8.64 2.76
C ASN A 118 -0.98 7.76 1.65
N GLN A 119 -1.76 7.43 0.62
CA GLN A 119 -1.23 6.74 -0.56
C GLN A 119 -0.21 7.61 -1.30
N LEU A 120 -0.51 8.91 -1.49
CA LEU A 120 0.43 9.84 -2.14
C LEU A 120 1.74 9.92 -1.35
N LEU A 121 1.68 10.18 -0.06
CA LEU A 121 2.85 10.28 0.80
C LEU A 121 3.64 8.97 0.89
N SER A 122 2.96 7.82 0.88
CA SER A 122 3.62 6.50 0.85
C SER A 122 4.34 6.23 -0.47
N THR A 123 3.77 6.69 -1.58
CA THR A 123 4.39 6.60 -2.92
C THR A 123 5.69 7.41 -2.98
N GLU A 124 5.67 8.61 -2.41
CA GLU A 124 6.85 9.48 -2.29
C GLU A 124 7.89 8.88 -1.33
N ALA A 125 7.47 8.40 -0.16
CA ALA A 125 8.36 7.78 0.81
C ALA A 125 9.05 6.53 0.28
N LEU A 126 8.42 5.76 -0.62
CA LEU A 126 9.02 4.66 -1.35
C LEU A 126 10.05 5.10 -2.41
N GLY A 127 10.07 6.37 -2.79
CA GLY A 127 10.91 6.89 -3.87
C GLY A 127 10.38 6.56 -5.27
N LEU A 128 9.08 6.28 -5.40
CA LEU A 128 8.41 6.07 -6.69
C LEU A 128 8.03 7.39 -7.36
N SER A 129 7.89 8.44 -6.58
CA SER A 129 7.66 9.82 -6.99
C SER A 129 8.54 10.75 -6.16
N ASP A 130 8.87 11.91 -6.70
CA ASP A 130 9.53 12.97 -5.95
C ASP A 130 8.56 13.59 -4.92
N ASP A 131 9.10 14.17 -3.85
CA ASP A 131 8.30 14.79 -2.80
C ASP A 131 7.37 15.88 -3.36
N GLY A 132 6.09 15.80 -2.99
CA GLY A 132 5.03 16.70 -3.47
C GLY A 132 4.57 16.45 -4.90
N ARG A 133 5.04 15.39 -5.58
CA ARG A 133 4.75 15.09 -6.98
C ARG A 133 3.78 13.95 -7.20
N ALA A 134 3.59 13.07 -6.22
CA ALA A 134 2.78 11.86 -6.40
C ALA A 134 1.38 12.13 -6.96
N GLY A 135 0.71 13.21 -6.52
CA GLY A 135 -0.61 13.58 -7.03
C GLY A 135 -0.62 13.84 -8.54
N HIS A 136 0.39 14.54 -9.06
CA HIS A 136 0.54 14.77 -10.51
C HIS A 136 0.85 13.47 -11.24
N ASP A 137 1.73 12.65 -10.70
CA ASP A 137 2.09 11.36 -11.30
C ASP A 137 0.87 10.42 -11.41
N TYR A 138 -0.02 10.40 -10.41
CA TYR A 138 -1.30 9.68 -10.51
C TYR A 138 -2.24 10.24 -11.58
N LEU A 139 -2.32 11.56 -11.71
CA LEU A 139 -3.10 12.22 -12.77
C LEU A 139 -2.56 11.91 -14.17
N ASP A 140 -1.25 11.76 -14.30
CA ASP A 140 -0.56 11.36 -15.53
C ASP A 140 -0.71 9.84 -15.82
N GLY A 141 -1.48 9.10 -14.99
CA GLY A 141 -1.78 7.69 -15.18
C GLY A 141 -0.68 6.73 -14.72
N ARG A 142 0.29 7.20 -13.93
CA ARG A 142 1.33 6.36 -13.34
C ARG A 142 0.78 5.44 -12.23
N PHE A 143 1.55 4.44 -11.88
CA PHE A 143 1.29 3.45 -10.82
C PHE A 143 0.08 2.55 -11.07
N THR A 144 -0.43 2.56 -12.30
CA THR A 144 -1.47 1.61 -12.75
C THR A 144 -0.86 0.25 -13.08
N ARG A 145 -1.70 -0.75 -13.37
CA ARG A 145 -1.27 -2.13 -13.69
C ARG A 145 -0.14 -2.22 -14.71
N ASP A 146 -0.13 -1.33 -15.68
CA ASP A 146 0.77 -1.38 -16.83
C ASP A 146 2.06 -0.58 -16.61
N ASP A 147 2.18 0.10 -15.50
CA ASP A 147 3.39 0.80 -15.11
C ASP A 147 4.46 -0.17 -14.56
N ARG A 148 5.69 0.32 -14.45
CA ARG A 148 6.83 -0.45 -13.92
C ARG A 148 6.59 -0.98 -12.51
N CYS A 149 6.03 -0.16 -11.64
CA CYS A 149 5.72 -0.50 -10.25
C CYS A 149 4.30 -0.06 -9.91
N PRO A 150 3.30 -0.90 -10.21
CA PRO A 150 1.92 -0.61 -9.86
C PRO A 150 1.71 -0.63 -8.34
N ILE A 151 0.74 0.17 -7.89
CA ILE A 151 0.42 0.30 -6.47
C ILE A 151 -0.99 -0.22 -6.20
N ASN A 152 -1.15 -0.93 -5.08
CA ASN A 152 -2.45 -1.40 -4.57
C ASN A 152 -3.25 -2.22 -5.60
N LEU A 153 -2.61 -3.15 -6.28
CA LEU A 153 -3.26 -4.06 -7.22
C LEU A 153 -4.36 -4.91 -6.57
N SER A 154 -4.33 -5.08 -5.25
CA SER A 154 -5.38 -5.71 -4.46
C SER A 154 -6.68 -4.90 -4.41
N GLY A 155 -6.64 -3.64 -4.81
CA GLY A 155 -7.72 -2.66 -4.69
C GLY A 155 -7.58 -1.74 -3.48
N GLY A 156 -6.52 -1.90 -2.69
CA GLY A 156 -6.24 -1.08 -1.50
C GLY A 156 -7.28 -1.24 -0.39
N LEU A 157 -7.13 -0.46 0.66
CA LEU A 157 -8.02 -0.48 1.84
C LEU A 157 -9.42 0.04 1.50
N LYS A 158 -9.53 0.89 0.49
CA LYS A 158 -10.82 1.42 0.04
C LYS A 158 -11.70 0.32 -0.58
N ALA A 159 -11.13 -0.55 -1.41
CA ALA A 159 -11.90 -1.58 -2.12
C ALA A 159 -12.01 -2.90 -1.35
N LYS A 160 -10.96 -3.31 -0.64
CA LYS A 160 -10.95 -4.59 0.11
C LYS A 160 -11.43 -4.48 1.55
N GLY A 161 -11.58 -3.26 2.06
CA GLY A 161 -11.89 -2.98 3.46
C GLY A 161 -10.64 -2.73 4.31
N HIS A 162 -10.86 -2.12 5.48
CA HIS A 162 -9.81 -1.74 6.43
C HIS A 162 -10.14 -2.21 7.84
N PRO A 163 -10.11 -3.51 8.12
CA PRO A 163 -10.14 -4.02 9.49
C PRO A 163 -8.82 -3.68 10.15
N VAL A 164 -8.81 -2.65 11.01
CA VAL A 164 -7.58 -1.96 11.47
C VAL A 164 -6.54 -2.94 12.03
N GLY A 165 -6.96 -3.88 12.87
CA GLY A 165 -6.05 -4.88 13.46
C GLY A 165 -5.56 -5.96 12.48
N ALA A 166 -6.25 -6.18 11.36
CA ALA A 166 -5.92 -7.22 10.38
C ALA A 166 -5.25 -6.68 9.12
N THR A 167 -5.28 -5.36 8.90
CA THR A 167 -4.83 -4.74 7.65
C THR A 167 -3.39 -5.09 7.28
N GLY A 168 -2.45 -4.97 8.21
CA GLY A 168 -1.05 -5.29 7.93
C GLY A 168 -0.88 -6.74 7.47
N ALA A 169 -1.46 -7.71 8.20
CA ALA A 169 -1.42 -9.11 7.82
C ALA A 169 -2.10 -9.37 6.47
N SER A 170 -3.24 -8.72 6.19
CA SER A 170 -3.94 -8.87 4.91
C SER A 170 -3.14 -8.33 3.73
N MET A 171 -2.45 -7.20 3.88
CA MET A 171 -1.56 -6.66 2.84
C MET A 171 -0.44 -7.63 2.49
N HIS A 172 0.19 -8.24 3.51
CA HIS A 172 1.21 -9.27 3.29
C HIS A 172 0.63 -10.53 2.61
N ALA A 173 -0.56 -10.99 3.01
CA ALA A 173 -1.21 -12.14 2.38
C ALA A 173 -1.52 -11.87 0.91
N LEU A 174 -1.96 -10.66 0.56
CA LEU A 174 -2.25 -10.25 -0.81
C LEU A 174 -0.98 -10.11 -1.65
N ALA A 175 0.07 -9.51 -1.09
CA ALA A 175 1.37 -9.41 -1.74
C ALA A 175 2.00 -10.80 -1.95
N TYR A 176 1.91 -11.71 -0.97
CA TYR A 176 2.31 -13.10 -1.11
C TYR A 176 1.57 -13.79 -2.27
N LYS A 177 0.26 -13.63 -2.36
CA LYS A 177 -0.54 -14.22 -3.46
C LYS A 177 -0.17 -13.65 -4.83
N GLN A 178 0.17 -12.37 -4.93
CA GLN A 178 0.72 -11.78 -6.16
C GLN A 178 2.00 -12.50 -6.58
N LEU A 179 2.96 -12.68 -5.67
CA LEU A 179 4.22 -13.35 -5.92
C LEU A 179 4.07 -14.83 -6.25
N MET A 180 3.04 -15.49 -5.69
CA MET A 180 2.71 -16.89 -5.99
C MET A 180 2.02 -17.08 -7.34
N GLY A 181 1.61 -16.00 -8.01
CA GLY A 181 0.82 -16.06 -9.24
C GLY A 181 -0.66 -16.40 -9.03
N GLU A 182 -1.17 -16.15 -7.81
CA GLU A 182 -2.57 -16.37 -7.40
C GLU A 182 -3.21 -15.04 -6.92
N PRO A 183 -3.15 -13.96 -7.69
CA PRO A 183 -3.55 -12.65 -7.22
C PRO A 183 -5.04 -12.58 -6.85
N ILE A 184 -5.32 -11.82 -5.80
CA ILE A 184 -6.66 -11.31 -5.51
C ILE A 184 -6.67 -9.84 -5.93
N GLY A 185 -7.52 -9.50 -6.89
CA GLY A 185 -7.53 -8.19 -7.54
C GLY A 185 -6.91 -8.24 -8.93
N VAL A 186 -6.10 -7.27 -9.27
CA VAL A 186 -5.42 -7.17 -10.57
C VAL A 186 -4.07 -7.87 -10.50
N ALA A 187 -3.74 -8.68 -11.49
CA ALA A 187 -2.46 -9.40 -11.54
C ALA A 187 -1.30 -8.47 -11.95
N ALA A 188 -0.20 -8.50 -11.20
CA ALA A 188 1.08 -7.97 -11.63
C ALA A 188 1.68 -8.85 -12.76
N ARG A 189 2.61 -8.30 -13.52
CA ARG A 189 3.29 -9.00 -14.63
C ARG A 189 4.52 -9.74 -14.09
N ASP A 190 4.40 -11.05 -13.86
CA ASP A 190 5.45 -11.96 -13.36
C ASP A 190 6.33 -11.35 -12.22
N PRO A 191 5.72 -10.91 -11.11
CA PRO A 191 6.44 -10.20 -10.07
C PRO A 191 7.40 -11.14 -9.33
N LYS A 192 8.56 -10.62 -8.95
CA LYS A 192 9.58 -11.29 -8.15
C LYS A 192 9.82 -10.61 -6.81
N VAL A 193 9.68 -9.29 -6.78
CA VAL A 193 9.87 -8.46 -5.58
C VAL A 193 8.64 -7.60 -5.36
N GLY A 194 8.03 -7.73 -4.20
CA GLY A 194 6.91 -6.89 -3.77
C GLY A 194 7.26 -6.16 -2.48
N VAL A 195 6.70 -4.97 -2.30
CA VAL A 195 6.82 -4.20 -1.06
C VAL A 195 5.47 -4.03 -0.41
N VAL A 196 5.43 -4.21 0.90
CA VAL A 196 4.28 -3.83 1.74
C VAL A 196 4.71 -2.68 2.63
N PHE A 197 4.02 -1.55 2.52
CA PHE A 197 4.24 -0.39 3.38
C PHE A 197 2.97 -0.12 4.19
N ASN A 198 3.00 -0.50 5.46
CA ASN A 198 1.89 -0.33 6.39
C ASN A 198 2.18 0.78 7.39
N VAL A 199 1.15 1.58 7.68
CA VAL A 199 1.21 2.74 8.58
C VAL A 199 0.19 2.59 9.68
N GLY A 200 0.53 3.00 10.89
CA GLY A 200 -0.38 3.02 12.04
C GLY A 200 -0.36 4.35 12.79
N GLY A 201 -1.52 4.72 13.36
CA GLY A 201 -1.65 5.85 14.27
C GLY A 201 -1.20 7.19 13.70
N SER A 202 -1.87 7.74 12.68
CA SER A 202 -1.51 9.00 12.03
C SER A 202 -0.03 9.03 11.59
N ALA A 203 0.44 7.95 10.96
CA ALA A 203 1.83 7.78 10.53
C ALA A 203 2.87 7.76 11.65
N VAL A 204 2.47 7.49 12.89
CA VAL A 204 3.41 7.31 14.01
C VAL A 204 4.27 6.08 13.81
N SER A 205 3.66 4.94 13.49
CA SER A 205 4.37 3.68 13.26
C SER A 205 4.39 3.35 11.77
N ASN A 206 5.58 3.19 11.22
CA ASN A 206 5.80 2.91 9.81
C ASN A 206 6.54 1.59 9.67
N PHE A 207 5.91 0.62 8.99
CA PHE A 207 6.45 -0.71 8.74
C PHE A 207 6.58 -0.96 7.25
N VAL A 208 7.76 -1.35 6.81
CA VAL A 208 8.04 -1.73 5.42
C VAL A 208 8.59 -3.14 5.40
N THR A 209 8.04 -3.96 4.52
CA THR A 209 8.51 -5.33 4.30
C THR A 209 8.77 -5.55 2.82
N VAL A 210 9.94 -6.05 2.51
CA VAL A 210 10.29 -6.54 1.17
C VAL A 210 10.04 -8.03 1.11
N LEU A 211 9.17 -8.45 0.21
CA LEU A 211 8.87 -9.85 -0.09
C LEU A 211 9.53 -10.24 -1.41
N ARG A 212 10.17 -11.39 -1.46
CA ARG A 212 10.84 -11.89 -2.67
C ARG A 212 10.45 -13.32 -2.97
N ARG A 213 10.02 -13.58 -4.21
CA ARG A 213 9.88 -14.95 -4.71
C ARG A 213 11.25 -15.50 -5.03
N ILE A 214 11.69 -16.54 -4.30
CA ILE A 214 12.99 -17.19 -4.47
C ILE A 214 12.90 -18.51 -5.20
N ARG A 215 11.70 -19.04 -5.37
CA ARG A 215 11.41 -20.26 -6.14
C ARG A 215 9.98 -20.31 -6.64
#